data_99fe16ee5b1b9bbf323eedd37ac654c8
#
_entry.id   99fe16ee5b1b9bbf323eedd37ac654c8
#
_cell.length_a   1.000
_cell.length_b   1.000
_cell.length_c   1.000
_cell.angle_alpha   90.00
_cell.angle_beta   90.00
_cell.angle_gamma   90.00
#
_symmetry.space_group_name_H-M   'P 1'
#
loop_
_entity.id
_entity.type
_entity.pdbx_description
1 polymer ?
#
loop_
_entity_poly.entity_id
_entity_poly.type
_entity_poly.pdbx_seq_one_letter_code
_entity_poly.pdbx_strand_id
1 'polypeptide(L)'
;REIWEKQQADYKPYLEQGQYGINTLGSLMKSGSGQLNNPFDTYLKSKGLAGGKFDTNNPAYQFQLKQGQQALDRSSAARGMGYSGAQMKASQQYGQGMASQEYDKQYNRASGEFGDYYNRLAGLSQGGQQAAGSMAQAGGQYANNASNTFGNLSNAQTGILGQQANARASGYAANANALSGGLNSLTNLYGMS
;
A
#
# COMPACT_ATOMS: atom_id res chain seq x y z
N ARG A 1 6.07 21.18 14.28
CA ARG A 1 6.81 20.78 13.07
C ARG A 1 7.42 19.40 13.26
N GLU A 2 8.18 19.17 14.31
CA GLU A 2 8.82 17.87 14.63
C GLU A 2 7.82 16.70 14.71
N ILE A 3 6.64 16.89 15.30
CA ILE A 3 5.61 15.84 15.39
C ILE A 3 5.12 15.43 14.00
N TRP A 4 4.94 16.39 13.09
CA TRP A 4 4.50 16.11 11.72
C TRP A 4 5.59 15.39 10.92
N GLU A 5 6.84 15.81 11.04
CA GLU A 5 7.99 15.17 10.39
C GLU A 5 8.16 13.73 10.88
N LYS A 6 7.97 13.48 12.18
CA LYS A 6 7.98 12.13 12.75
C LYS A 6 6.84 11.27 12.21
N GLN A 7 5.61 11.79 12.15
CA GLN A 7 4.47 11.06 11.58
C GLN A 7 4.72 10.68 10.12
N GLN A 8 5.27 11.59 9.31
CA GLN A 8 5.64 11.27 7.93
C GLN A 8 6.66 10.13 7.85
N ALA A 9 7.68 10.15 8.72
CA ALA A 9 8.69 9.09 8.78
C ALA A 9 8.08 7.74 9.19
N ASP A 10 7.14 7.72 10.13
CA ASP A 10 6.47 6.51 10.62
C ASP A 10 5.58 5.86 9.53
N TYR A 11 4.94 6.65 8.66
CA TYR A 11 4.10 6.13 7.58
C TYR A 11 4.87 5.76 6.30
N LYS A 12 6.07 6.30 6.11
CA LYS A 12 6.87 6.09 4.90
C LYS A 12 7.07 4.62 4.51
N PRO A 13 7.43 3.69 5.44
CA PRO A 13 7.60 2.28 5.09
C PRO A 13 6.33 1.63 4.55
N TYR A 14 5.17 1.99 5.08
CA TYR A 14 3.87 1.46 4.64
C TYR A 14 3.49 1.98 3.26
N LEU A 15 3.78 3.25 2.97
CA LEU A 15 3.57 3.86 1.65
C LEU A 15 4.45 3.20 0.59
N GLU A 16 5.73 2.97 0.90
CA GLU A 16 6.67 2.29 -0.01
C GLU A 16 6.25 0.85 -0.30
N GLN A 17 5.84 0.09 0.72
CA GLN A 17 5.33 -1.26 0.56
C GLN A 17 4.02 -1.29 -0.23
N GLY A 18 3.11 -0.35 0.02
CA GLY A 18 1.87 -0.21 -0.74
C GLY A 18 2.13 0.09 -2.22
N GLN A 19 3.06 1.00 -2.50
CA GLN A 19 3.47 1.33 -3.86
C GLN A 19 4.11 0.11 -4.57
N TYR A 20 4.93 -0.66 -3.86
CA TYR A 20 5.48 -1.91 -4.39
C TYR A 20 4.37 -2.91 -4.74
N GLY A 21 3.38 -3.08 -3.85
CA GLY A 21 2.22 -3.95 -4.10
C GLY A 21 1.44 -3.53 -5.36
N ILE A 22 1.11 -2.24 -5.48
CA ILE A 22 0.39 -1.69 -6.64
C ILE A 22 1.18 -1.88 -7.94
N ASN A 23 2.46 -1.53 -7.94
CA ASN A 23 3.32 -1.63 -9.12
C ASN A 23 3.49 -3.08 -9.58
N THR A 24 3.66 -4.00 -8.63
CA THR A 24 3.82 -5.43 -8.91
C THR A 24 2.51 -6.03 -9.45
N LEU A 25 1.36 -5.72 -8.83
CA LEU A 25 0.05 -6.12 -9.37
C LEU A 25 -0.18 -5.55 -10.77
N GLY A 26 0.15 -4.29 -10.98
CA GLY A 26 0.06 -3.64 -12.29
C GLY A 26 0.94 -4.31 -13.35
N SER A 27 2.16 -4.70 -12.99
CA SER A 27 3.07 -5.40 -13.89
C SER A 27 2.61 -6.81 -14.25
N LEU A 28 2.02 -7.53 -13.28
CA LEU A 28 1.42 -8.85 -13.51
C LEU A 28 0.22 -8.79 -14.47
N MET A 29 -0.55 -7.71 -14.44
CA MET A 29 -1.72 -7.51 -15.30
C MET A 29 -1.37 -6.97 -16.68
N LYS A 30 -0.21 -6.34 -16.86
CA LYS A 30 0.22 -5.81 -18.16
C LYS A 30 0.91 -6.87 -18.99
N SER A 31 0.39 -7.12 -20.20
CA SER A 31 1.14 -7.79 -21.27
C SER A 31 2.06 -6.78 -21.97
N GLY A 32 3.16 -7.26 -22.53
CA GLY A 32 4.03 -6.44 -23.39
C GLY A 32 3.36 -5.83 -24.63
N SER A 33 2.13 -6.24 -24.97
CA SER A 33 1.29 -5.69 -26.03
C SER A 33 0.25 -4.66 -25.55
N GLY A 34 0.27 -4.29 -24.26
CA GLY A 34 -0.71 -3.36 -23.66
C GLY A 34 -2.09 -3.96 -23.34
N GLN A 35 -2.31 -5.23 -23.65
CA GLN A 35 -3.52 -5.96 -23.26
C GLN A 35 -3.38 -6.53 -21.84
N LEU A 36 -4.51 -6.59 -21.11
CA LEU A 36 -4.55 -7.25 -19.80
C LEU A 36 -4.43 -8.77 -20.00
N ASN A 37 -3.34 -9.34 -19.48
CA ASN A 37 -3.19 -10.80 -19.40
C ASN A 37 -3.79 -11.32 -18.10
N ASN A 38 -4.24 -12.57 -18.12
CA ASN A 38 -4.50 -13.28 -16.89
C ASN A 38 -3.16 -13.49 -16.14
N PRO A 39 -2.96 -12.88 -14.96
CA PRO A 39 -1.70 -13.00 -14.24
C PRO A 39 -1.35 -14.45 -13.89
N PHE A 40 -2.37 -15.27 -13.67
CA PHE A 40 -2.19 -16.69 -13.35
C PHE A 40 -1.64 -17.48 -14.55
N ASP A 41 -2.09 -17.20 -15.78
CA ASP A 41 -1.52 -17.83 -16.97
C ASP A 41 -0.04 -17.51 -17.16
N THR A 42 0.35 -16.27 -16.87
CA THR A 42 1.76 -15.87 -16.90
C THR A 42 2.56 -16.61 -15.83
N TYR A 43 2.00 -16.78 -14.64
CA TYR A 43 2.61 -17.57 -13.58
C TYR A 43 2.72 -19.04 -13.95
N LEU A 44 1.69 -19.67 -14.52
CA LEU A 44 1.73 -21.05 -15.00
C LEU A 44 2.80 -21.25 -16.07
N LYS A 45 2.97 -20.30 -16.98
CA LYS A 45 4.06 -20.32 -17.98
C LYS A 45 5.44 -20.33 -17.31
N SER A 46 5.64 -19.52 -16.28
CA SER A 46 6.91 -19.48 -15.53
C SER A 46 7.22 -20.77 -14.79
N LYS A 47 6.19 -21.53 -14.40
CA LYS A 47 6.31 -22.84 -13.75
C LYS A 47 6.35 -24.02 -14.74
N GLY A 48 6.28 -23.75 -16.04
CA GLY A 48 6.28 -24.80 -17.07
C GLY A 48 4.97 -25.60 -17.15
N LEU A 49 3.88 -25.08 -16.57
CA LEU A 49 2.56 -25.75 -16.48
C LEU A 49 1.58 -25.30 -17.57
N ALA A 50 1.97 -24.35 -18.42
CA ALA A 50 1.10 -23.84 -19.46
C ALA A 50 0.81 -24.90 -20.54
N GLY A 51 -0.44 -24.94 -21.02
CA GLY A 51 -0.85 -25.84 -22.11
C GLY A 51 -0.88 -27.34 -21.72
N GLY A 52 -1.15 -27.65 -20.45
CA GLY A 52 -1.24 -29.01 -19.95
C GLY A 52 0.12 -29.71 -19.78
N LYS A 53 1.21 -28.95 -19.80
CA LYS A 53 2.57 -29.46 -19.53
C LYS A 53 2.85 -29.43 -18.04
N PHE A 54 3.71 -30.32 -17.57
CA PHE A 54 4.21 -30.34 -16.19
C PHE A 54 5.68 -30.73 -16.18
N ASP A 55 6.36 -30.51 -15.05
CA ASP A 55 7.75 -30.90 -14.89
C ASP A 55 7.88 -32.43 -14.78
N THR A 56 8.25 -33.07 -15.87
CA THR A 56 8.50 -34.50 -15.93
C THR A 56 9.82 -34.92 -15.25
N ASN A 57 10.71 -33.98 -14.92
CA ASN A 57 11.98 -34.24 -14.24
C ASN A 57 11.82 -34.24 -12.72
N ASN A 58 10.61 -34.02 -12.20
CA ASN A 58 10.33 -34.11 -10.76
C ASN A 58 10.74 -35.48 -10.23
N PRO A 59 11.69 -35.58 -9.27
CA PRO A 59 12.18 -36.85 -8.76
C PRO A 59 11.08 -37.75 -8.14
N ALA A 60 10.09 -37.14 -7.50
CA ALA A 60 8.97 -37.86 -6.89
C ALA A 60 8.09 -38.51 -7.96
N TYR A 61 7.80 -37.79 -9.05
CA TYR A 61 7.07 -38.31 -10.21
C TYR A 61 7.82 -39.48 -10.85
N GLN A 62 9.12 -39.30 -11.13
CA GLN A 62 9.97 -40.32 -11.74
C GLN A 62 10.06 -41.59 -10.87
N PHE A 63 10.22 -41.41 -9.57
CA PHE A 63 10.24 -42.52 -8.63
C PHE A 63 8.92 -43.32 -8.65
N GLN A 64 7.77 -42.64 -8.54
CA GLN A 64 6.46 -43.29 -8.57
C GLN A 64 6.19 -43.98 -9.90
N LEU A 65 6.53 -43.34 -11.02
CA LEU A 65 6.39 -43.92 -12.36
C LEU A 65 7.21 -45.22 -12.48
N LYS A 66 8.46 -45.20 -12.08
CA LYS A 66 9.37 -46.37 -12.10
C LYS A 66 8.87 -47.50 -11.20
N GLN A 67 8.44 -47.17 -9.98
CA GLN A 67 7.91 -48.17 -9.05
C GLN A 67 6.64 -48.86 -9.60
N GLY A 68 5.71 -48.10 -10.17
CA GLY A 68 4.50 -48.65 -10.75
C GLY A 68 4.77 -49.46 -12.00
N GLN A 69 5.68 -49.06 -12.87
CA GLN A 69 6.10 -49.85 -14.02
C GLN A 69 6.73 -51.17 -13.58
N GLN A 70 7.61 -51.17 -12.58
CA GLN A 70 8.18 -52.39 -12.02
C GLN A 70 7.12 -53.33 -11.42
N ALA A 71 6.09 -52.77 -10.77
CA ALA A 71 4.99 -53.56 -10.22
C ALA A 71 4.15 -54.22 -11.33
N LEU A 72 3.88 -53.50 -12.42
CA LEU A 72 3.22 -54.03 -13.60
C LEU A 72 4.02 -55.15 -14.27
N ASP A 73 5.33 -54.95 -14.43
CA ASP A 73 6.22 -55.96 -15.04
C ASP A 73 6.27 -57.26 -14.21
N ARG A 74 6.41 -57.12 -12.85
CA ARG A 74 6.38 -58.29 -11.97
C ARG A 74 5.03 -59.03 -12.02
N SER A 75 3.92 -58.28 -12.04
CA SER A 75 2.58 -58.85 -12.14
C SER A 75 2.37 -59.62 -13.48
N SER A 76 2.87 -59.08 -14.57
CA SER A 76 2.80 -59.68 -15.92
C SER A 76 3.68 -60.91 -16.01
N ALA A 77 4.87 -60.87 -15.47
CA ALA A 77 5.80 -62.00 -15.41
C ALA A 77 5.21 -63.16 -14.61
N ALA A 78 4.56 -62.87 -13.44
CA ALA A 78 3.89 -63.85 -12.61
C ALA A 78 2.73 -64.58 -13.32
N ARG A 79 2.11 -63.91 -14.29
CA ARG A 79 1.00 -64.49 -15.13
C ARG A 79 1.48 -65.13 -16.41
N GLY A 80 2.78 -65.21 -16.65
CA GLY A 80 3.34 -65.74 -17.89
C GLY A 80 3.12 -64.89 -19.13
N MET A 81 2.69 -63.62 -18.95
CA MET A 81 2.35 -62.68 -20.05
C MET A 81 3.42 -61.63 -20.28
N GLY A 82 4.72 -61.96 -20.03
CA GLY A 82 5.81 -61.07 -20.33
C GLY A 82 5.81 -60.62 -21.80
N TYR A 83 5.93 -59.29 -22.02
CA TYR A 83 5.95 -58.66 -23.36
C TYR A 83 4.70 -58.88 -24.21
N SER A 84 3.52 -58.95 -23.61
CA SER A 84 2.26 -58.98 -24.37
C SER A 84 1.77 -57.56 -24.71
N GLY A 85 0.98 -57.43 -25.82
CA GLY A 85 0.34 -56.16 -26.18
C GLY A 85 -0.58 -55.60 -25.07
N ALA A 86 -1.16 -56.48 -24.26
CA ALA A 86 -1.96 -56.10 -23.10
C ALA A 86 -1.11 -55.42 -22.01
N GLN A 87 0.10 -55.90 -21.76
CA GLN A 87 1.04 -55.27 -20.82
C GLN A 87 1.50 -53.92 -21.30
N MET A 88 1.83 -53.78 -22.59
CA MET A 88 2.22 -52.47 -23.17
C MET A 88 1.10 -51.44 -22.99
N LYS A 89 -0.15 -51.85 -23.26
CA LYS A 89 -1.35 -51.00 -23.05
C LYS A 89 -1.53 -50.63 -21.59
N ALA A 90 -1.37 -51.54 -20.65
CA ALA A 90 -1.48 -51.31 -19.22
C ALA A 90 -0.39 -50.33 -18.72
N SER A 91 0.87 -50.50 -19.20
CA SER A 91 1.97 -49.59 -18.88
C SER A 91 1.73 -48.16 -19.42
N GLN A 92 1.22 -48.07 -20.67
CA GLN A 92 0.88 -46.78 -21.25
C GLN A 92 -0.27 -46.08 -20.49
N GLN A 93 -1.33 -46.81 -20.14
CA GLN A 93 -2.46 -46.27 -19.35
C GLN A 93 -2.01 -45.84 -17.97
N TYR A 94 -1.14 -46.60 -17.30
CA TYR A 94 -0.55 -46.24 -16.03
C TYR A 94 0.27 -44.93 -16.13
N GLY A 95 1.13 -44.82 -17.14
CA GLY A 95 1.92 -43.64 -17.39
C GLY A 95 1.06 -42.39 -17.64
N GLN A 96 -0.01 -42.54 -18.45
CA GLN A 96 -0.96 -41.44 -18.68
C GLN A 96 -1.71 -41.04 -17.41
N GLY A 97 -2.18 -42.00 -16.63
CA GLY A 97 -2.86 -41.73 -15.35
C GLY A 97 -1.95 -41.01 -14.35
N MET A 98 -0.70 -41.47 -14.24
CA MET A 98 0.31 -40.81 -13.40
C MET A 98 0.64 -39.39 -13.86
N ALA A 99 0.75 -39.18 -15.17
CA ALA A 99 0.99 -37.86 -15.74
C ALA A 99 -0.16 -36.87 -15.43
N SER A 100 -1.40 -37.33 -15.58
CA SER A 100 -2.59 -36.52 -15.24
C SER A 100 -2.62 -36.16 -13.75
N GLN A 101 -2.40 -37.14 -12.88
CA GLN A 101 -2.37 -36.90 -11.42
C GLN A 101 -1.26 -35.94 -11.02
N GLU A 102 -0.07 -36.07 -11.61
CA GLU A 102 1.05 -35.18 -11.29
C GLU A 102 0.81 -33.75 -11.82
N TYR A 103 0.24 -33.62 -13.02
CA TYR A 103 -0.20 -32.33 -13.53
C TYR A 103 -1.17 -31.65 -12.57
N ASP A 104 -2.21 -32.36 -12.12
CA ASP A 104 -3.20 -31.82 -11.20
C ASP A 104 -2.58 -31.39 -9.88
N LYS A 105 -1.65 -32.18 -9.33
CA LYS A 105 -0.91 -31.82 -8.10
C LYS A 105 -0.08 -30.55 -8.29
N GLN A 106 0.68 -30.47 -9.38
CA GLN A 106 1.51 -29.31 -9.67
C GLN A 106 0.67 -28.08 -9.97
N TYR A 107 -0.43 -28.23 -10.70
CA TYR A 107 -1.39 -27.16 -10.99
C TYR A 107 -2.04 -26.62 -9.71
N ASN A 108 -2.56 -27.49 -8.84
CA ASN A 108 -3.19 -27.10 -7.59
C ASN A 108 -2.20 -26.40 -6.65
N ARG A 109 -0.95 -26.87 -6.58
CA ARG A 109 0.12 -26.21 -5.85
C ARG A 109 0.41 -24.81 -6.41
N ALA A 110 0.57 -24.70 -7.71
CA ALA A 110 0.83 -23.42 -8.37
C ALA A 110 -0.34 -22.45 -8.18
N SER A 111 -1.58 -22.94 -8.20
CA SER A 111 -2.77 -22.13 -7.95
C SER A 111 -2.80 -21.60 -6.50
N GLY A 112 -2.47 -22.44 -5.52
CA GLY A 112 -2.36 -22.03 -4.13
C GLY A 112 -1.26 -21.00 -3.91
N GLU A 113 -0.05 -21.27 -4.40
CA GLU A 113 1.10 -20.36 -4.31
C GLU A 113 0.81 -18.99 -4.96
N PHE A 114 0.14 -19.01 -6.13
CA PHE A 114 -0.26 -17.77 -6.80
C PHE A 114 -1.31 -17.01 -6.01
N GLY A 115 -2.31 -17.69 -5.46
CA GLY A 115 -3.34 -17.10 -4.63
C GLY A 115 -2.75 -16.42 -3.39
N ASP A 116 -1.85 -17.09 -2.70
CA ASP A 116 -1.14 -16.53 -1.54
C ASP A 116 -0.29 -15.32 -1.90
N TYR A 117 0.45 -15.40 -3.00
CA TYR A 117 1.26 -14.29 -3.50
C TYR A 117 0.39 -13.09 -3.87
N TYR A 118 -0.69 -13.31 -4.61
CA TYR A 118 -1.64 -12.26 -5.00
C TYR A 118 -2.29 -11.59 -3.78
N ASN A 119 -2.73 -12.38 -2.80
CA ASN A 119 -3.33 -11.87 -1.57
C ASN A 119 -2.35 -11.03 -0.74
N ARG A 120 -1.08 -11.43 -0.68
CA ARG A 120 -0.03 -10.63 -0.01
C ARG A 120 0.16 -9.28 -0.71
N LEU A 121 0.23 -9.26 -2.03
CA LEU A 121 0.36 -8.01 -2.80
C LEU A 121 -0.86 -7.10 -2.63
N ALA A 122 -2.07 -7.68 -2.65
CA ALA A 122 -3.30 -6.94 -2.40
C ALA A 122 -3.32 -6.36 -0.98
N GLY A 123 -2.90 -7.14 0.03
CA GLY A 123 -2.77 -6.67 1.41
C GLY A 123 -1.77 -5.52 1.56
N LEU A 124 -0.61 -5.58 0.91
CA LEU A 124 0.37 -4.49 0.89
C LEU A 124 -0.20 -3.22 0.24
N SER A 125 -0.89 -3.39 -0.89
CA SER A 125 -1.56 -2.28 -1.59
C SER A 125 -2.61 -1.60 -0.71
N GLN A 126 -3.46 -2.39 -0.05
CA GLN A 126 -4.48 -1.89 0.87
C GLN A 126 -3.87 -1.19 2.09
N GLY A 127 -2.83 -1.78 2.69
CA GLY A 127 -2.09 -1.18 3.81
C GLY A 127 -1.49 0.17 3.43
N GLY A 128 -0.92 0.29 2.22
CA GLY A 128 -0.41 1.55 1.69
C GLY A 128 -1.50 2.61 1.49
N GLN A 129 -2.67 2.22 0.99
CA GLN A 129 -3.82 3.13 0.85
C GLN A 129 -4.33 3.63 2.20
N GLN A 130 -4.42 2.76 3.20
CA GLN A 130 -4.80 3.14 4.56
C GLN A 130 -3.78 4.11 5.17
N ALA A 131 -2.48 3.83 5.02
CA ALA A 131 -1.41 4.70 5.47
C ALA A 131 -1.47 6.08 4.81
N ALA A 132 -1.74 6.14 3.50
CA ALA A 132 -1.92 7.39 2.76
C ALA A 132 -3.14 8.18 3.26
N GLY A 133 -4.25 7.53 3.52
CA GLY A 133 -5.46 8.15 4.10
C GLY A 133 -5.21 8.72 5.49
N SER A 134 -4.57 7.95 6.37
CA SER A 134 -4.22 8.39 7.72
C SER A 134 -3.24 9.58 7.71
N MET A 135 -2.27 9.57 6.80
CA MET A 135 -1.32 10.67 6.62
C MET A 135 -2.01 11.93 6.09
N ALA A 136 -2.94 11.80 5.14
CA ALA A 136 -3.73 12.93 4.63
C ALA A 136 -4.59 13.56 5.74
N GLN A 137 -5.22 12.73 6.58
CA GLN A 137 -6.02 13.20 7.72
C GLN A 137 -5.14 13.91 8.77
N ALA A 138 -3.98 13.35 9.13
CA ALA A 138 -3.04 13.97 10.04
C ALA A 138 -2.50 15.31 9.50
N GLY A 139 -2.20 15.37 8.18
CA GLY A 139 -1.80 16.59 7.49
C GLY A 139 -2.87 17.67 7.52
N GLY A 140 -4.13 17.29 7.31
CA GLY A 140 -5.27 18.20 7.42
C GLY A 140 -5.43 18.78 8.84
N GLN A 141 -5.30 17.94 9.87
CA GLN A 141 -5.33 18.39 11.27
C GLN A 141 -4.19 19.34 11.58
N TYR A 142 -2.97 19.03 11.13
CA TYR A 142 -1.81 19.91 11.30
C TYR A 142 -2.02 21.27 10.63
N ALA A 143 -2.50 21.28 9.38
CA ALA A 143 -2.79 22.52 8.65
C ALA A 143 -3.86 23.37 9.35
N ASN A 144 -4.94 22.75 9.85
CA ASN A 144 -6.01 23.42 10.59
C ASN A 144 -5.49 24.02 11.90
N ASN A 145 -4.69 23.26 12.67
CA ASN A 145 -4.10 23.74 13.91
C ASN A 145 -3.13 24.91 13.67
N ALA A 146 -2.29 24.81 12.62
CA ALA A 146 -1.40 25.90 12.23
C ALA A 146 -2.20 27.16 11.84
N SER A 147 -3.23 27.01 11.01
CA SER A 147 -4.09 28.12 10.59
C SER A 147 -4.79 28.79 11.78
N ASN A 148 -5.35 28.00 12.70
CA ASN A 148 -5.97 28.52 13.92
C ASN A 148 -4.96 29.27 14.82
N THR A 149 -3.73 28.75 14.94
CA THR A 149 -2.67 29.38 15.71
C THR A 149 -2.27 30.72 15.09
N PHE A 150 -2.09 30.77 13.77
CA PHE A 150 -1.80 32.03 13.07
C PHE A 150 -2.95 33.04 13.14
N GLY A 151 -4.20 32.57 13.01
CA GLY A 151 -5.39 33.39 13.16
C GLY A 151 -5.48 34.02 14.57
N ASN A 152 -5.26 33.22 15.60
CA ASN A 152 -5.27 33.69 16.97
C ASN A 152 -4.13 34.70 17.26
N LEU A 153 -2.91 34.44 16.72
CA LEU A 153 -1.78 35.36 16.83
C LEU A 153 -2.08 36.69 16.12
N SER A 154 -2.65 36.66 14.91
CA SER A 154 -3.05 37.84 14.16
C SER A 154 -4.09 38.68 14.92
N ASN A 155 -5.10 38.03 15.50
CA ASN A 155 -6.13 38.68 16.30
C ASN A 155 -5.54 39.31 17.57
N ALA A 156 -4.64 38.60 18.26
CA ALA A 156 -3.93 39.14 19.45
C ALA A 156 -3.09 40.34 19.08
N GLN A 157 -2.35 40.29 17.97
CA GLN A 157 -1.51 41.39 17.49
C GLN A 157 -2.37 42.62 17.12
N THR A 158 -3.51 42.42 16.43
CA THR A 158 -4.44 43.51 16.09
C THR A 158 -5.07 44.11 17.36
N GLY A 159 -5.39 43.29 18.36
CA GLY A 159 -5.91 43.73 19.65
C GLY A 159 -4.88 44.62 20.42
N ILE A 160 -3.61 44.21 20.46
CA ILE A 160 -2.55 44.96 21.09
C ILE A 160 -2.33 46.32 20.38
N LEU A 161 -2.31 46.31 19.04
CA LEU A 161 -2.17 47.55 18.27
C LEU A 161 -3.34 48.50 18.48
N GLY A 162 -4.57 47.98 18.56
CA GLY A 162 -5.77 48.73 18.87
C GLY A 162 -5.72 49.34 20.27
N GLN A 163 -5.28 48.61 21.29
CA GLN A 163 -5.09 49.12 22.63
C GLN A 163 -4.03 50.21 22.70
N GLN A 164 -2.90 50.03 21.98
CA GLN A 164 -1.86 51.04 21.88
C GLN A 164 -2.36 52.32 21.21
N ALA A 165 -3.14 52.20 20.14
CA ALA A 165 -3.74 53.35 19.46
C ALA A 165 -4.69 54.12 20.38
N ASN A 166 -5.56 53.38 21.11
CA ASN A 166 -6.47 53.97 22.07
C ASN A 166 -5.73 54.66 23.26
N ALA A 167 -4.69 54.02 23.78
CA ALA A 167 -3.86 54.64 24.85
C ALA A 167 -3.19 55.92 24.38
N ARG A 168 -2.68 55.97 23.15
CA ARG A 168 -2.09 57.18 22.55
C ARG A 168 -3.16 58.27 22.35
N ALA A 169 -4.32 57.90 21.78
CA ALA A 169 -5.42 58.85 21.57
C ALA A 169 -5.91 59.46 22.88
N SER A 170 -6.08 58.66 23.93
CA SER A 170 -6.44 59.15 25.27
C SER A 170 -5.36 60.05 25.88
N GLY A 171 -4.07 59.73 25.67
CA GLY A 171 -2.96 60.60 26.09
C GLY A 171 -2.97 61.94 25.38
N TYR A 172 -3.20 61.99 24.09
CA TYR A 172 -3.34 63.24 23.32
C TYR A 172 -4.56 64.05 23.77
N ALA A 173 -5.69 63.40 24.01
CA ALA A 173 -6.88 64.08 24.52
C ALA A 173 -6.69 64.66 25.92
N ALA A 174 -6.00 63.94 26.82
CA ALA A 174 -5.66 64.41 28.15
C ALA A 174 -4.72 65.63 28.09
N ASN A 175 -3.71 65.59 27.22
CA ASN A 175 -2.82 66.73 27.01
C ASN A 175 -3.53 67.98 26.44
N ALA A 176 -4.44 67.77 25.46
CA ALA A 176 -5.24 68.85 24.89
C ALA A 176 -6.13 69.50 25.94
N ASN A 177 -6.78 68.67 26.78
CA ASN A 177 -7.62 69.17 27.87
C ASN A 177 -6.84 69.90 28.94
N ALA A 178 -5.63 69.44 29.28
CA ALA A 178 -4.74 70.13 30.23
C ALA A 178 -4.28 71.46 29.67
N LEU A 179 -3.95 71.56 28.38
CA LEU A 179 -3.55 72.83 27.74
C LEU A 179 -4.72 73.79 27.68
N SER A 180 -5.93 73.34 27.30
CA SER A 180 -7.11 74.18 27.22
C SER A 180 -7.54 74.65 28.63
N GLY A 181 -7.44 73.83 29.68
CA GLY A 181 -7.69 74.18 31.03
C GLY A 181 -6.65 75.20 31.56
N GLY A 182 -5.39 75.02 31.20
CA GLY A 182 -4.29 76.01 31.52
C GLY A 182 -4.51 77.35 30.85
N LEU A 183 -4.92 77.38 29.58
CA LEU A 183 -5.23 78.62 28.87
C LEU A 183 -6.49 79.32 29.45
N ASN A 184 -7.50 78.59 29.81
CA ASN A 184 -8.72 79.12 30.45
C ASN A 184 -8.39 79.75 31.83
N SER A 185 -7.49 79.16 32.64
CA SER A 185 -7.06 79.73 33.91
C SER A 185 -6.22 81.01 33.72
N LEU A 186 -5.39 81.08 32.67
CA LEU A 186 -4.62 82.28 32.31
C LEU A 186 -5.57 83.41 31.83
N THR A 187 -6.56 83.12 30.98
CA THR A 187 -7.54 84.14 30.55
C THR A 187 -8.36 84.66 31.72
N ASN A 188 -8.72 83.81 32.67
CA ASN A 188 -9.39 84.28 33.90
C ASN A 188 -8.52 85.11 34.78
N LEU A 189 -7.20 84.91 34.85
CA LEU A 189 -6.26 85.71 35.62
C LEU A 189 -6.02 87.10 35.02
N TYR A 190 -5.97 87.21 33.69
CA TYR A 190 -5.79 88.47 32.97
C TYR A 190 -7.10 89.26 32.72
N GLY A 191 -8.23 88.60 32.84
CA GLY A 191 -9.53 89.24 32.66
C GLY A 191 -10.07 89.94 33.95
N MET A 192 -9.36 89.82 35.04
CA MET A 192 -9.73 90.50 36.37
C MET A 192 -8.94 91.75 36.66
N SER A 193 -8.29 92.41 35.66
CA SER A 193 -7.60 93.66 35.82
C SER A 193 -8.32 94.83 35.14
#